data_7c054edf4cc46ce13c0ec70e7324b294
#
_entry.id   7c054edf4cc46ce13c0ec70e7324b294
#
_cell.length_a   1.000
_cell.length_b   1.000
_cell.length_c   1.000
_cell.angle_alpha   90.00
_cell.angle_beta   90.00
_cell.angle_gamma   90.00
#
_symmetry.space_group_name_H-M   'P 1'
#
loop_
_entity.id
_entity.type
_entity.pdbx_description
1 polymer ?
#
loop_
_entity_poly.entity_id
_entity_poly.type
_entity_poly.pdbx_seq_one_letter_code
_entity_poly.pdbx_strand_id
1 'polypeptide(L)'
;MTEIHTTAVLRSSERVIAGTTVVALSGEIDLLTAQPLSARLDMLTAGPRPDLVLDLRAVSFIDCAGLGVLCRARNRTAARGGRLRFVTGNTGFLRILRHAQLGGVFEIHTRLPNALAAKPESGGTSATAG
;
A
#
# COMPACT_ATOMS: atom_id res chain seq x y z
N MET A 1 -13.49 -31.70 -1.03
CA MET A 1 -13.28 -31.25 -0.96
C MET A 1 -12.70 -30.43 -0.91
N THR A 2 -12.67 -30.13 -0.71
CA THR A 2 -12.41 -29.40 -0.62
C THR A 2 -11.54 -28.75 -0.66
N GLU A 3 -11.20 -28.46 -0.52
CA GLU A 3 -10.60 -27.79 -0.47
C GLU A 3 -9.87 -27.17 -0.85
N ILE A 4 -9.76 -26.86 -0.99
CA ILE A 4 -9.26 -26.37 -1.49
C ILE A 4 -8.84 -25.35 -1.65
N HIS A 5 -8.98 -24.77 -1.72
CA HIS A 5 -8.78 -23.71 -1.92
C HIS A 5 -8.09 -22.95 -1.42
N THR A 6 -8.08 -22.69 -1.20
CA THR A 6 -7.37 -22.21 -0.42
C THR A 6 -6.34 -21.46 -0.80
N THR A 7 -6.22 -21.38 -1.45
CA THR A 7 -5.29 -20.83 -2.04
C THR A 7 -5.21 -19.44 -1.92
N ALA A 8 -5.28 -18.67 -2.78
CA ALA A 8 -5.14 -17.29 -2.86
C ALA A 8 -5.83 -16.61 -1.75
N VAL A 9 -5.27 -16.58 -0.66
CA VAL A 9 -5.84 -15.94 0.48
C VAL A 9 -5.08 -14.67 0.76
N LEU A 10 -5.82 -13.60 0.88
CA LEU A 10 -5.26 -12.34 1.34
C LEU A 10 -5.94 -11.98 2.64
N ARG A 11 -5.15 -11.69 3.65
CA ARG A 11 -5.68 -11.25 4.93
C ARG A 11 -5.30 -9.81 5.17
N SER A 12 -6.18 -9.09 5.80
CA SER A 12 -5.91 -7.71 6.12
C SER A 12 -6.36 -7.40 7.54
N SER A 13 -5.65 -6.51 8.18
CA SER A 13 -6.07 -5.96 9.44
C SER A 13 -5.82 -4.46 9.40
N GLU A 14 -6.66 -3.71 10.09
CA GLU A 14 -6.60 -2.27 10.06
C GLU A 14 -6.51 -1.73 11.47
N ARG A 15 -5.73 -0.71 11.66
CA ARG A 15 -5.64 -0.01 12.94
C ARG A 15 -5.27 1.42 12.68
N VAL A 16 -5.55 2.29 13.63
CA VAL A 16 -5.21 3.70 13.51
C VAL A 16 -4.11 4.00 14.51
N ILE A 17 -3.03 4.60 14.04
CA ILE A 17 -1.92 4.99 14.87
C ILE A 17 -1.66 6.46 14.60
N ALA A 18 -1.88 7.29 15.61
CA ALA A 18 -1.65 8.74 15.52
C ALA A 18 -2.33 9.36 14.30
N GLY A 19 -3.55 8.96 14.04
CA GLY A 19 -4.32 9.52 12.92
C GLY A 19 -4.07 8.86 11.58
N THR A 20 -3.14 7.96 11.48
CA THR A 20 -2.83 7.25 10.24
C THR A 20 -3.48 5.88 10.29
N THR A 21 -4.19 5.51 9.23
CA THR A 21 -4.74 4.17 9.12
C THR A 21 -3.69 3.23 8.55
N VAL A 22 -3.36 2.20 9.32
CA VAL A 22 -2.39 1.21 8.90
C VAL A 22 -3.14 -0.04 8.49
N VAL A 23 -2.97 -0.45 7.24
CA VAL A 23 -3.58 -1.66 6.71
C VAL A 23 -2.47 -2.67 6.52
N ALA A 24 -2.46 -3.69 7.35
CA ALA A 24 -1.46 -4.75 7.26
C ALA A 24 -2.04 -5.87 6.40
N LEU A 25 -1.33 -6.19 5.33
CA LEU A 25 -1.75 -7.22 4.39
C LEU A 25 -0.80 -8.41 4.48
N SER A 26 -1.35 -9.60 4.35
CA SER A 26 -0.54 -10.81 4.29
C SER A 26 -1.14 -11.76 3.27
N GLY A 27 -0.28 -12.46 2.56
CA GLY A 27 -0.69 -13.41 1.54
C GLY A 27 -0.36 -12.92 0.15
N GLU A 28 -1.27 -13.12 -0.78
CA GLU A 28 -1.03 -12.82 -2.18
C GLU A 28 -1.99 -11.78 -2.69
N ILE A 29 -1.48 -10.80 -3.41
CA ILE A 29 -2.31 -9.81 -4.06
C ILE A 29 -2.27 -10.10 -5.54
N ASP A 30 -3.29 -10.79 -6.02
CA ASP A 30 -3.35 -11.27 -7.39
C ASP A 30 -4.73 -11.04 -7.96
N LEU A 31 -4.98 -11.62 -9.11
CA LEU A 31 -6.25 -11.43 -9.81
C LEU A 31 -7.44 -11.79 -8.94
N LEU A 32 -7.31 -12.82 -8.10
CA LEU A 32 -8.43 -13.27 -7.28
C LEU A 32 -8.68 -12.39 -6.07
N THR A 33 -7.63 -11.82 -5.51
CA THR A 33 -7.76 -11.01 -4.30
C THR A 33 -7.79 -9.51 -4.59
N ALA A 34 -7.48 -9.11 -5.82
CA ALA A 34 -7.35 -7.70 -6.15
C ALA A 34 -8.66 -6.94 -5.98
N GLN A 35 -9.79 -7.53 -6.40
CA GLN A 35 -11.03 -6.79 -6.37
C GLN A 35 -11.55 -6.53 -4.97
N PRO A 36 -11.60 -7.51 -4.07
CA PRO A 36 -11.98 -7.21 -2.69
C PRO A 36 -11.04 -6.20 -2.02
N LEU A 37 -9.74 -6.29 -2.31
CA LEU A 37 -8.79 -5.34 -1.75
C LEU A 37 -9.06 -3.95 -2.31
N SER A 38 -9.29 -3.84 -3.62
CA SER A 38 -9.57 -2.56 -4.25
C SER A 38 -10.81 -1.92 -3.64
N ALA A 39 -11.86 -2.70 -3.43
CA ALA A 39 -13.08 -2.18 -2.83
C ALA A 39 -12.81 -1.65 -1.42
N ARG A 40 -12.01 -2.38 -0.64
CA ARG A 40 -11.70 -1.92 0.71
C ARG A 40 -10.87 -0.64 0.69
N LEU A 41 -9.87 -0.58 -0.17
CA LEU A 41 -9.03 0.61 -0.26
C LEU A 41 -9.82 1.80 -0.80
N ASP A 42 -10.78 1.57 -1.69
CA ASP A 42 -11.66 2.65 -2.13
C ASP A 42 -12.44 3.24 -0.95
N MET A 43 -12.92 2.39 -0.05
CA MET A 43 -13.61 2.89 1.13
C MET A 43 -12.69 3.69 2.03
N LEU A 44 -11.47 3.21 2.21
CA LEU A 44 -10.52 3.88 3.10
C LEU A 44 -9.99 5.19 2.51
N THR A 45 -10.13 5.39 1.21
CA THR A 45 -9.70 6.61 0.55
C THR A 45 -10.85 7.49 0.09
N ALA A 46 -12.07 7.22 0.58
CA ALA A 46 -13.24 7.96 0.12
C ALA A 46 -13.37 9.36 0.71
N GLY A 47 -12.83 9.57 1.90
CA GLY A 47 -12.94 10.86 2.56
C GLY A 47 -11.86 11.85 2.13
N PRO A 48 -11.85 13.04 2.72
CA PRO A 48 -10.84 14.03 2.40
C PRO A 48 -9.51 13.67 3.04
N ARG A 49 -8.46 13.94 2.33
CA ARG A 49 -7.09 13.79 2.83
C ARG A 49 -6.86 12.47 3.54
N PRO A 50 -7.08 11.35 2.87
CA PRO A 50 -6.82 10.05 3.49
C PRO A 50 -5.33 9.91 3.83
N ASP A 51 -5.06 9.27 4.95
CA ASP A 51 -3.69 9.09 5.44
C ASP A 51 -3.53 7.61 5.74
N LEU A 52 -2.90 6.88 4.83
CA LEU A 52 -2.80 5.44 4.91
C LEU A 52 -1.37 4.95 4.82
N VAL A 53 -1.11 3.87 5.53
CA VAL A 53 0.10 3.08 5.35
C VAL A 53 -0.35 1.67 5.00
N LEU A 54 0.14 1.15 3.89
CA LEU A 54 -0.08 -0.24 3.52
C LEU A 54 1.17 -1.01 3.89
N ASP A 55 1.02 -1.88 4.88
CA ASP A 55 2.14 -2.70 5.34
C ASP A 55 2.14 -3.99 4.54
N LEU A 56 3.08 -4.08 3.62
CA LEU A 56 3.17 -5.19 2.69
C LEU A 56 4.26 -6.20 3.08
N ARG A 57 4.79 -6.09 4.30
CA ARG A 57 5.90 -6.96 4.70
C ARG A 57 5.56 -8.44 4.68
N ALA A 58 4.30 -8.77 4.89
CA ALA A 58 3.85 -10.16 4.90
C ALA A 58 3.19 -10.58 3.59
N VAL A 59 3.30 -9.76 2.54
CA VAL A 59 2.79 -10.11 1.23
C VAL A 59 3.87 -10.92 0.52
N SER A 60 3.50 -12.12 0.07
CA SER A 60 4.45 -13.03 -0.55
C SER A 60 4.44 -12.94 -2.07
N PHE A 61 3.41 -12.36 -2.65
CA PHE A 61 3.30 -12.33 -4.11
C PHE A 61 2.37 -11.18 -4.52
N ILE A 62 2.72 -10.52 -5.61
CA ILE A 62 1.89 -9.50 -6.21
C ILE A 62 2.06 -9.59 -7.71
N ASP A 63 0.94 -9.58 -8.44
CA ASP A 63 0.96 -9.60 -9.89
C ASP A 63 0.51 -8.27 -10.45
N CYS A 64 0.29 -8.20 -11.74
CA CYS A 64 -0.12 -6.95 -12.39
C CYS A 64 -1.45 -6.44 -11.86
N ALA A 65 -2.39 -7.35 -11.57
CA ALA A 65 -3.68 -6.93 -11.03
C ALA A 65 -3.51 -6.31 -9.65
N GLY A 66 -2.65 -6.92 -8.82
CA GLY A 66 -2.33 -6.36 -7.51
C GLY A 66 -1.64 -5.02 -7.61
N LEU A 67 -0.69 -4.91 -8.53
CA LEU A 67 0.01 -3.65 -8.74
C LEU A 67 -0.96 -2.57 -9.16
N GLY A 68 -1.94 -2.91 -10.01
CA GLY A 68 -2.98 -1.97 -10.42
C GLY A 68 -3.80 -1.45 -9.25
N VAL A 69 -4.09 -2.31 -8.28
CA VAL A 69 -4.82 -1.90 -7.08
C VAL A 69 -4.01 -0.88 -6.29
N LEU A 70 -2.70 -1.10 -6.16
CA LEU A 70 -1.85 -0.16 -5.43
C LEU A 70 -1.76 1.18 -6.15
N CYS A 71 -1.68 1.15 -7.47
CA CYS A 71 -1.67 2.38 -8.27
C CYS A 71 -2.99 3.14 -8.11
N ARG A 72 -4.11 2.43 -8.11
CA ARG A 72 -5.40 3.06 -7.93
C ARG A 72 -5.50 3.72 -6.56
N ALA A 73 -5.06 3.03 -5.52
CA ALA A 73 -5.09 3.60 -4.17
C ALA A 73 -4.23 4.86 -4.09
N ARG A 74 -3.07 4.83 -4.73
CA ARG A 74 -2.19 6.00 -4.75
C ARG A 74 -2.85 7.15 -5.47
N ASN A 75 -3.47 6.89 -6.60
CA ASN A 75 -4.10 7.95 -7.39
C ASN A 75 -5.29 8.55 -6.64
N ARG A 76 -6.09 7.72 -6.01
CA ARG A 76 -7.23 8.21 -5.23
C ARG A 76 -6.77 9.05 -4.04
N THR A 77 -5.72 8.60 -3.37
CA THR A 77 -5.18 9.33 -2.23
C THR A 77 -4.62 10.68 -2.68
N ALA A 78 -3.87 10.68 -3.77
CA ALA A 78 -3.29 11.93 -4.28
C ALA A 78 -4.37 12.90 -4.72
N ALA A 79 -5.42 12.40 -5.36
CA ALA A 79 -6.51 13.25 -5.83
C ALA A 79 -7.25 13.92 -4.69
N ARG A 80 -7.18 13.35 -3.50
CA ARG A 80 -7.86 13.90 -2.33
C ARG A 80 -6.92 14.63 -1.38
N GLY A 81 -5.70 14.90 -1.82
CA GLY A 81 -4.74 15.62 -1.00
C GLY A 81 -4.26 14.83 0.19
N GLY A 82 -4.34 13.50 0.10
CA GLY A 82 -3.91 12.64 1.19
C GLY A 82 -2.51 12.11 1.01
N ARG A 83 -2.20 11.09 1.76
CA ARG A 83 -0.87 10.51 1.74
C ARG A 83 -0.96 8.99 1.85
N LEU A 84 -0.23 8.30 1.00
CA LEU A 84 -0.15 6.84 1.02
C LEU A 84 1.30 6.42 1.08
N ARG A 85 1.61 5.53 2.01
CA ARG A 85 2.97 5.01 2.17
C ARG A 85 2.91 3.49 2.18
N PHE A 86 3.96 2.88 1.64
CA PHE A 86 4.08 1.43 1.63
C PHE A 86 5.23 1.02 2.51
N VAL A 87 5.07 -0.08 3.23
CA VAL A 87 6.16 -0.66 4.00
C VAL A 87 6.49 -2.01 3.38
N THR A 88 7.67 -2.15 2.84
CA THR A 88 8.11 -3.41 2.27
C THR A 88 9.63 -3.45 2.20
N GLY A 89 10.21 -4.60 2.46
CA GLY A 89 11.63 -4.83 2.24
C GLY A 89 11.88 -5.87 1.17
N ASN A 90 10.83 -6.25 0.45
CA ASN A 90 10.95 -7.30 -0.56
C ASN A 90 11.68 -6.75 -1.78
N THR A 91 12.89 -7.22 -2.02
CA THR A 91 13.68 -6.71 -3.14
C THR A 91 13.07 -7.06 -4.49
N GLY A 92 12.37 -8.19 -4.58
CA GLY A 92 11.69 -8.55 -5.81
C GLY A 92 10.57 -7.57 -6.15
N PHE A 93 9.80 -7.18 -5.14
CA PHE A 93 8.74 -6.22 -5.33
C PHE A 93 9.32 -4.86 -5.73
N LEU A 94 10.39 -4.43 -5.06
CA LEU A 94 11.03 -3.17 -5.39
C LEU A 94 11.57 -3.18 -6.82
N ARG A 95 12.08 -4.32 -7.27
CA ARG A 95 12.57 -4.44 -8.63
C ARG A 95 11.44 -4.31 -9.64
N ILE A 96 10.29 -4.92 -9.35
CA ILE A 96 9.12 -4.80 -10.21
C ILE A 96 8.70 -3.34 -10.32
N LEU A 97 8.68 -2.62 -9.22
CA LEU A 97 8.32 -1.21 -9.25
C LEU A 97 9.28 -0.40 -10.10
N ARG A 98 10.59 -0.70 -10.02
CA ARG A 98 11.54 0.02 -10.83
C ARG A 98 11.37 -0.29 -12.30
N HIS A 99 11.17 -1.57 -12.65
CA HIS A 99 10.99 -1.94 -14.05
C HIS A 99 9.73 -1.34 -14.65
N ALA A 100 8.69 -1.17 -13.87
CA ALA A 100 7.47 -0.56 -14.32
C ALA A 100 7.53 0.96 -14.24
N GLN A 101 8.69 1.52 -13.86
CA GLN A 101 8.88 2.95 -13.71
C GLN A 101 7.97 3.55 -12.65
N LEU A 102 7.63 2.75 -11.65
CA LEU A 102 6.76 3.21 -10.57
C LEU A 102 7.54 3.51 -9.30
N GLY A 103 8.86 3.30 -9.30
CA GLY A 103 9.64 3.49 -8.09
C GLY A 103 9.60 4.91 -7.55
N GLY A 104 9.44 5.90 -8.43
CA GLY A 104 9.32 7.28 -7.99
C GLY A 104 7.91 7.72 -7.72
N VAL A 105 6.94 6.84 -7.96
CA VAL A 105 5.54 7.17 -7.77
C VAL A 105 5.08 6.83 -6.35
N PHE A 106 5.65 5.79 -5.76
CA PHE A 106 5.23 5.33 -4.45
C PHE A 106 6.22 5.77 -3.38
N GLU A 107 5.70 6.22 -2.26
CA GLU A 107 6.53 6.47 -1.08
C GLU A 107 6.71 5.15 -0.35
N ILE A 108 7.92 4.64 -0.28
CA ILE A 108 8.21 3.31 0.23
C ILE A 108 9.19 3.41 1.38
N HIS A 109 8.88 2.69 2.45
CA HIS A 109 9.76 2.58 3.61
C HIS A 109 9.98 1.10 3.90
N THR A 110 11.09 0.77 4.52
CA THR A 110 11.37 -0.62 4.88
C THR A 110 10.89 -0.95 6.28
N ARG A 111 10.53 0.04 7.08
CA ARG A 111 10.11 -0.17 8.46
C ARG A 111 8.89 0.67 8.75
N LEU A 112 7.97 0.09 9.50
CA LEU A 112 6.73 0.78 9.84
C LEU A 112 6.95 2.07 10.64
N PRO A 113 7.81 2.10 11.65
CA PRO A 113 8.03 3.36 12.37
C PRO A 113 8.48 4.49 11.44
N ASN A 114 9.30 4.17 10.43
CA ASN A 114 9.76 5.19 9.51
C ASN A 114 8.62 5.72 8.65
N ALA A 115 7.73 4.84 8.22
CA ALA A 115 6.58 5.26 7.43
C ALA A 115 5.66 6.17 8.24
N LEU A 116 5.48 5.87 9.51
CA LEU A 116 4.62 6.68 10.37
C LEU A 116 5.25 8.02 10.70
N ALA A 117 6.58 8.05 10.89
CA ALA A 117 7.26 9.25 11.30
C ALA A 117 7.54 10.19 10.15
N ALA A 118 7.59 9.67 8.93
CA ALA A 118 7.99 10.47 7.78
C ALA A 118 6.86 11.34 7.29
N LYS A 119 6.18 12.07 8.18
CA LYS A 119 5.08 12.88 7.79
C LYS A 119 5.62 14.22 7.36
N PRO A 120 5.38 14.66 6.17
CA PRO A 120 5.92 15.91 5.72
C PRO A 120 5.34 17.04 6.50
N GLU A 121 6.09 18.04 6.78
CA GLU A 121 5.59 19.17 7.31
C GLU A 121 5.21 19.96 6.27
N SER A 122 4.52 20.72 6.44
CA SER A 122 4.17 21.50 5.45
C SER A 122 5.32 21.99 4.82
N GLY A 123 5.56 21.96 4.07
CA GLY A 123 6.55 22.43 3.53
C GLY A 123 7.60 21.86 3.38
N GLY A 124 7.81 21.63 3.53
CA GLY A 124 8.47 21.27 3.38
C GLY A 124 9.42 20.83 2.89
N THR A 125 9.75 20.69 3.01
CA THR A 125 10.59 20.38 2.69
C THR A 125 10.97 19.36 2.28
N SER A 126 10.78 19.04 2.32
CA SER A 126 11.02 18.22 1.98
C SER A 126 11.65 17.76 1.24
N ALA A 127 11.57 17.79 1.09
CA ALA A 127 11.98 17.48 0.34
C ALA A 127 13.00 16.92 0.22
N THR A 128 13.22 16.78 0.40
CA THR A 128 14.10 16.43 0.25
C THR A 128 14.49 15.43 0.24
N ALA A 129 14.51 15.29 0.57
CA ALA A 129 14.97 14.48 0.62
C ALA A 129 14.88 13.60 0.21
N GLY A 130 14.72 13.54 0.18
CA GLY A 130 14.47 12.70 -0.41
C GLY A 130 14.82 11.62 -0.54
#